data_9b1a12688d4e5b7aafab6507a9bfc171
#
_entry.id   9b1a12688d4e5b7aafab6507a9bfc171
#
_cell.length_a   1.000
_cell.length_b   1.000
_cell.length_c   1.000
_cell.angle_alpha   90.00
_cell.angle_beta   90.00
_cell.angle_gamma   90.00
#
_symmetry.space_group_name_H-M   'P 1'
#
loop_
_entity.id
_entity.type
_entity.pdbx_description
1 polymer ?
#
loop_
_entity_poly.entity_id
_entity_poly.type
_entity_poly.pdbx_seq_one_letter_code
_entity_poly.pdbx_strand_id
1 'polypeptide(L)'
;PLGFDIPGFGADFAYTLDGPAPNEYAYETFNAAQAQVTLTGLSVHPGSSKGLMKSALLMSMDFNALLPPLETPFHTDGREGFFHLLSLTGNVEEARMIYLIRDHDSARFAERKAVMEKASEELRRRWGSDCIRLEITDQYPNMAKWLEDKPEIVALAVAAMRLAGVEDPVAVAIRGGTDGSQLTSKGLPCPNLPCGTQYAHGRYEFVSVQALTTCKEMVKHLVSADLVKRVMEENL
;
A
#
# COMPACT_ATOMS: atom_id res chain seq x y z
N PRO A 1 4.30 8.92 10.83
CA PRO A 1 5.70 8.75 11.32
C PRO A 1 6.75 9.48 10.47
N LEU A 2 6.39 10.43 9.57
CA LEU A 2 7.37 11.13 8.73
C LEU A 2 8.43 11.91 9.55
N GLY A 3 8.05 12.40 10.73
CA GLY A 3 8.94 13.13 11.64
C GLY A 3 9.50 12.29 12.80
N PHE A 4 9.34 10.96 12.78
CA PHE A 4 9.83 10.12 13.88
C PHE A 4 11.36 9.97 13.81
N ASP A 5 12.04 10.29 14.89
CA ASP A 5 13.49 10.19 15.03
C ASP A 5 13.90 8.78 15.43
N ILE A 6 14.08 7.89 14.45
CA ILE A 6 14.48 6.49 14.66
C ILE A 6 15.84 6.39 15.36
N PRO A 7 16.90 7.10 14.94
CA PRO A 7 18.19 7.05 15.63
C PRO A 7 18.10 7.50 17.09
N GLY A 8 17.38 8.58 17.37
CA GLY A 8 17.18 9.08 18.73
C GLY A 8 16.30 8.17 19.59
N PHE A 9 15.41 7.39 18.97
CA PHE A 9 14.59 6.37 19.66
C PHE A 9 15.43 5.18 20.13
N GLY A 10 16.45 4.76 19.37
CA GLY A 10 17.46 3.80 19.77
C GLY A 10 16.97 2.36 19.98
N ALA A 11 15.86 1.96 19.34
CA ALA A 11 15.35 0.59 19.38
C ALA A 11 15.81 -0.22 18.17
N ASP A 12 16.07 -1.53 18.37
CA ASP A 12 16.45 -2.46 17.30
C ASP A 12 15.25 -2.87 16.44
N PHE A 13 14.06 -2.92 17.02
CA PHE A 13 12.78 -3.19 16.37
C PHE A 13 11.61 -2.60 17.17
N ALA A 14 10.42 -2.61 16.59
CA ALA A 14 9.20 -2.13 17.21
C ALA A 14 7.97 -2.93 16.73
N TYR A 15 6.81 -2.63 17.30
CA TYR A 15 5.52 -3.13 16.83
C TYR A 15 4.51 -1.99 16.81
N THR A 16 3.61 -2.00 15.82
CA THR A 16 2.41 -1.15 15.83
C THR A 16 1.16 -1.99 16.10
N LEU A 17 0.21 -1.45 16.86
CA LEU A 17 -1.11 -2.05 17.09
C LEU A 17 -2.07 -1.48 16.05
N ASP A 18 -2.04 -2.04 14.83
CA ASP A 18 -2.75 -1.53 13.65
C ASP A 18 -3.31 -2.67 12.77
N GLY A 19 -3.38 -3.87 13.31
CA GLY A 19 -3.96 -5.04 12.64
C GLY A 19 -5.48 -5.11 12.81
N PRO A 20 -6.22 -5.68 11.85
CA PRO A 20 -7.68 -5.65 11.85
C PRO A 20 -8.32 -6.62 12.84
N ALA A 21 -8.15 -7.92 12.68
CA ALA A 21 -8.78 -8.94 13.52
C ALA A 21 -7.91 -9.29 14.75
N PRO A 22 -8.52 -9.70 15.88
CA PRO A 22 -7.78 -9.98 17.11
C PRO A 22 -6.75 -11.10 17.02
N ASN A 23 -6.85 -11.99 16.02
CA ASN A 23 -5.93 -13.09 15.78
C ASN A 23 -5.01 -12.88 14.55
N GLU A 24 -5.07 -11.73 13.89
CA GLU A 24 -4.27 -11.43 12.69
C GLU A 24 -3.07 -10.56 13.02
N TYR A 25 -1.92 -10.92 12.48
CA TYR A 25 -0.72 -10.08 12.50
C TYR A 25 -0.17 -9.91 11.08
N ALA A 26 0.55 -8.82 10.83
CA ALA A 26 1.06 -8.55 9.50
C ALA A 26 2.50 -8.05 9.52
N TYR A 27 3.31 -8.65 8.66
CA TYR A 27 4.67 -8.23 8.34
C TYR A 27 4.88 -8.06 6.83
N GLU A 28 3.77 -8.01 6.08
CA GLU A 28 3.74 -7.83 4.63
C GLU A 28 2.72 -6.76 4.26
N THR A 29 3.13 -5.83 3.41
CA THR A 29 2.30 -4.74 2.89
C THR A 29 2.46 -4.64 1.38
N PHE A 30 1.62 -3.87 0.70
CA PHE A 30 1.86 -3.56 -0.70
C PHE A 30 3.19 -2.81 -0.90
N ASN A 31 3.84 -3.01 -2.07
CA ASN A 31 4.62 -1.97 -2.71
C ASN A 31 3.64 -0.93 -3.28
N ALA A 32 3.97 0.34 -3.17
CA ALA A 32 3.07 1.42 -3.53
C ALA A 32 3.76 2.48 -4.38
N ALA A 33 3.10 2.87 -5.47
CA ALA A 33 3.44 4.06 -6.24
C ALA A 33 2.19 4.88 -6.55
N GLN A 34 2.40 6.14 -6.85
CA GLN A 34 1.40 7.03 -7.44
C GLN A 34 1.86 7.40 -8.84
N ALA A 35 0.94 7.34 -9.79
CA ALA A 35 1.18 7.86 -11.12
C ALA A 35 0.30 9.09 -11.36
N GLN A 36 0.92 10.17 -11.83
CA GLN A 36 0.24 11.35 -12.33
C GLN A 36 0.32 11.35 -13.85
N VAL A 37 -0.84 11.41 -14.51
CA VAL A 37 -0.97 11.51 -15.96
C VAL A 37 -1.54 12.88 -16.26
N THR A 38 -0.78 13.70 -17.00
CA THR A 38 -1.24 14.99 -17.51
C THR A 38 -1.41 14.87 -19.02
N LEU A 39 -2.58 15.23 -19.50
CA LEU A 39 -2.96 15.14 -20.93
C LEU A 39 -3.17 16.53 -21.47
N THR A 40 -2.57 16.82 -22.63
CA THR A 40 -2.64 18.11 -23.32
C THR A 40 -3.39 17.95 -24.62
N GLY A 41 -4.51 18.64 -24.72
CA GLY A 41 -5.37 18.66 -25.90
C GLY A 41 -5.21 19.92 -26.74
N LEU A 42 -6.09 20.05 -27.72
CA LEU A 42 -6.21 21.22 -28.58
C LEU A 42 -7.70 21.50 -28.83
N SER A 43 -8.20 22.60 -28.28
CA SER A 43 -9.57 23.03 -28.50
C SER A 43 -9.68 23.87 -29.77
N VAL A 44 -10.68 23.57 -30.58
CA VAL A 44 -11.08 24.35 -31.74
C VAL A 44 -12.62 24.34 -31.82
N HIS A 45 -13.20 25.19 -32.67
CA HIS A 45 -14.65 25.22 -32.82
C HIS A 45 -15.20 23.86 -33.28
N PRO A 46 -16.15 23.23 -32.56
CA PRO A 46 -16.60 21.87 -32.83
C PRO A 46 -17.11 21.65 -34.25
N GLY A 47 -17.75 22.61 -34.84
CA GLY A 47 -18.30 22.54 -36.22
C GLY A 47 -17.24 22.48 -37.32
N SER A 48 -15.97 22.83 -37.02
CA SER A 48 -14.84 22.83 -37.97
C SER A 48 -13.62 22.06 -37.43
N SER A 49 -13.85 21.13 -36.52
CA SER A 49 -12.80 20.46 -35.75
C SER A 49 -12.24 19.17 -36.37
N LYS A 50 -12.79 18.73 -37.50
CA LYS A 50 -12.40 17.44 -38.12
C LYS A 50 -10.89 17.38 -38.41
N GLY A 51 -10.22 16.41 -37.75
CA GLY A 51 -8.77 16.19 -37.88
C GLY A 51 -7.90 17.21 -37.13
N LEU A 52 -8.49 18.19 -36.44
CA LEU A 52 -7.77 19.26 -35.72
C LEU A 52 -7.90 19.12 -34.19
N MET A 53 -9.13 19.00 -33.69
CA MET A 53 -9.38 18.94 -32.25
C MET A 53 -8.75 17.70 -31.63
N LYS A 54 -8.09 17.89 -30.48
CA LYS A 54 -7.59 16.82 -29.63
C LYS A 54 -8.17 17.03 -28.24
N SER A 55 -9.10 16.17 -27.84
CA SER A 55 -9.75 16.29 -26.52
C SER A 55 -8.95 15.55 -25.45
N ALA A 56 -8.42 16.26 -24.46
CA ALA A 56 -7.73 15.67 -23.32
C ALA A 56 -8.66 14.75 -22.50
N LEU A 57 -9.98 15.02 -22.47
CA LEU A 57 -10.96 14.13 -21.83
C LEU A 57 -11.08 12.79 -22.57
N LEU A 58 -11.11 12.77 -23.90
CA LEU A 58 -11.15 11.53 -24.68
C LEU A 58 -9.83 10.77 -24.57
N MET A 59 -8.69 11.47 -24.56
CA MET A 59 -7.38 10.85 -24.30
C MET A 59 -7.34 10.18 -22.91
N SER A 60 -7.97 10.77 -21.89
CA SER A 60 -8.02 10.16 -20.56
C SER A 60 -8.82 8.86 -20.54
N MET A 61 -9.90 8.79 -21.31
CA MET A 61 -10.67 7.55 -21.49
C MET A 61 -9.86 6.50 -22.25
N ASP A 62 -9.18 6.90 -23.33
CA ASP A 62 -8.29 6.02 -24.10
C ASP A 62 -7.17 5.46 -23.20
N PHE A 63 -6.52 6.32 -22.39
CA PHE A 63 -5.47 5.88 -21.46
C PHE A 63 -5.99 4.86 -20.47
N ASN A 64 -7.12 5.12 -19.82
CA ASN A 64 -7.73 4.20 -18.88
C ASN A 64 -8.11 2.86 -19.56
N ALA A 65 -8.57 2.88 -20.80
CA ALA A 65 -8.93 1.68 -21.56
C ALA A 65 -7.73 0.81 -21.96
N LEU A 66 -6.50 1.35 -21.94
CA LEU A 66 -5.26 0.60 -22.18
C LEU A 66 -4.78 -0.15 -20.94
N LEU A 67 -5.31 0.15 -19.75
CA LEU A 67 -4.97 -0.58 -18.52
C LEU A 67 -5.86 -1.82 -18.38
N PRO A 68 -5.38 -2.88 -17.69
CA PRO A 68 -6.17 -4.08 -17.45
C PRO A 68 -7.48 -3.77 -16.71
N PRO A 69 -8.66 -4.04 -17.30
CA PRO A 69 -9.94 -3.55 -16.77
C PRO A 69 -10.39 -4.24 -15.48
N LEU A 70 -9.88 -5.45 -15.20
CA LEU A 70 -10.22 -6.22 -14.00
C LEU A 70 -9.17 -6.09 -12.89
N GLU A 71 -8.08 -5.38 -13.12
CA GLU A 71 -7.06 -5.14 -12.11
C GLU A 71 -7.32 -3.83 -11.35
N THR A 72 -8.45 -3.77 -10.67
CA THR A 72 -8.90 -2.62 -9.88
C THR A 72 -9.23 -3.05 -8.45
N PRO A 73 -9.31 -2.13 -7.46
CA PRO A 73 -9.70 -2.48 -6.10
C PRO A 73 -11.04 -3.20 -5.98
N PHE A 74 -11.95 -2.98 -6.92
CA PHE A 74 -13.27 -3.65 -6.95
C PHE A 74 -13.18 -5.11 -7.38
N HIS A 75 -12.18 -5.49 -8.17
CA HIS A 75 -12.08 -6.83 -8.78
C HIS A 75 -10.99 -7.70 -8.16
N THR A 76 -10.18 -7.16 -7.27
CA THR A 76 -9.00 -7.85 -6.73
C THR A 76 -9.07 -8.02 -5.22
N ASP A 77 -8.55 -9.13 -4.71
CA ASP A 77 -8.43 -9.40 -3.28
C ASP A 77 -7.07 -10.03 -2.91
N GLY A 78 -6.90 -10.43 -1.65
CA GLY A 78 -5.71 -11.09 -1.15
C GLY A 78 -4.42 -10.38 -1.55
N ARG A 79 -3.53 -11.08 -2.27
CA ARG A 79 -2.25 -10.54 -2.75
C ARG A 79 -2.29 -9.96 -4.16
N GLU A 80 -3.45 -9.93 -4.80
CA GLU A 80 -3.59 -9.36 -6.14
C GLU A 80 -3.38 -7.85 -6.13
N GLY A 81 -2.50 -7.39 -7.02
CA GLY A 81 -2.25 -5.96 -7.19
C GLY A 81 -3.29 -5.27 -8.07
N PHE A 82 -3.27 -3.94 -8.11
CA PHE A 82 -4.25 -3.17 -8.87
C PHE A 82 -3.72 -1.82 -9.37
N PHE A 83 -4.48 -1.25 -10.31
CA PHE A 83 -4.48 0.16 -10.69
C PHE A 83 -5.77 0.80 -10.15
N HIS A 84 -5.67 1.87 -9.38
CA HIS A 84 -6.81 2.60 -8.88
C HIS A 84 -6.80 4.03 -9.40
N LEU A 85 -7.71 4.35 -10.31
CA LEU A 85 -7.96 5.73 -10.72
C LEU A 85 -8.59 6.49 -9.54
N LEU A 86 -7.78 7.26 -8.83
CA LEU A 86 -8.19 8.00 -7.63
C LEU A 86 -8.94 9.28 -7.99
N SER A 87 -8.49 9.97 -9.05
CA SER A 87 -9.14 11.20 -9.52
C SER A 87 -8.91 11.43 -11.00
N LEU A 88 -9.89 12.06 -11.64
CA LEU A 88 -9.83 12.60 -12.99
C LEU A 88 -10.48 13.98 -12.98
N THR A 89 -9.73 14.99 -13.43
CA THR A 89 -10.22 16.36 -13.58
C THR A 89 -9.75 16.91 -14.92
N GLY A 90 -10.54 17.75 -15.57
CA GLY A 90 -10.09 18.38 -16.81
C GLY A 90 -11.21 18.89 -17.73
N ASN A 91 -10.78 19.32 -18.90
CA ASN A 91 -11.59 19.79 -20.01
C ASN A 91 -10.97 19.37 -21.34
N VAL A 92 -11.36 19.98 -22.46
CA VAL A 92 -10.84 19.63 -23.81
C VAL A 92 -9.34 19.90 -23.94
N GLU A 93 -8.82 20.95 -23.29
CA GLU A 93 -7.42 21.39 -23.44
C GLU A 93 -6.46 20.71 -22.48
N GLU A 94 -6.90 20.37 -21.27
CA GLU A 94 -6.09 19.70 -20.26
C GLU A 94 -6.92 18.71 -19.45
N ALA A 95 -6.36 17.56 -19.16
CA ALA A 95 -6.90 16.64 -18.17
C ALA A 95 -5.77 16.07 -17.29
N ARG A 96 -6.07 15.82 -16.02
CA ARG A 96 -5.17 15.24 -15.04
C ARG A 96 -5.81 14.04 -14.40
N MET A 97 -5.06 12.92 -14.38
CA MET A 97 -5.46 11.68 -13.71
C MET A 97 -4.44 11.34 -12.63
N ILE A 98 -4.92 10.85 -11.50
CA ILE A 98 -4.08 10.30 -10.43
C ILE A 98 -4.43 8.82 -10.27
N TYR A 99 -3.42 7.96 -10.40
CA TYR A 99 -3.53 6.54 -10.13
C TYR A 99 -2.72 6.13 -8.92
N LEU A 100 -3.26 5.18 -8.16
CA LEU A 100 -2.48 4.40 -7.20
C LEU A 100 -2.14 3.05 -7.85
N ILE A 101 -0.87 2.66 -7.75
CA ILE A 101 -0.37 1.36 -8.23
C ILE A 101 0.03 0.56 -7.00
N ARG A 102 -0.47 -0.66 -6.88
CA ARG A 102 -0.23 -1.54 -5.72
C ARG A 102 0.06 -2.95 -6.18
N ASP A 103 1.05 -3.59 -5.58
CA ASP A 103 1.31 -5.04 -5.67
C ASP A 103 2.17 -5.50 -4.49
N HIS A 104 1.95 -6.71 -3.99
CA HIS A 104 2.80 -7.30 -2.96
C HIS A 104 4.13 -7.79 -3.55
N ASP A 105 4.10 -8.34 -4.76
CA ASP A 105 5.27 -8.82 -5.47
C ASP A 105 6.02 -7.68 -6.15
N SER A 106 7.32 -7.56 -5.93
CA SER A 106 8.15 -6.47 -6.45
C SER A 106 8.34 -6.54 -7.98
N ALA A 107 8.38 -7.76 -8.56
CA ALA A 107 8.49 -7.92 -10.01
C ALA A 107 7.20 -7.52 -10.71
N ARG A 108 6.04 -7.99 -10.21
CA ARG A 108 4.72 -7.58 -10.70
C ARG A 108 4.47 -6.08 -10.52
N PHE A 109 4.95 -5.51 -9.41
CA PHE A 109 4.87 -4.07 -9.20
C PHE A 109 5.64 -3.27 -10.27
N ALA A 110 6.85 -3.74 -10.63
CA ALA A 110 7.62 -3.15 -11.73
C ALA A 110 6.91 -3.33 -13.09
N GLU A 111 6.33 -4.52 -13.34
CA GLU A 111 5.54 -4.78 -14.55
C GLU A 111 4.34 -3.84 -14.66
N ARG A 112 3.63 -3.56 -13.55
CA ARG A 112 2.51 -2.59 -13.52
C ARG A 112 2.95 -1.19 -13.92
N LYS A 113 4.09 -0.73 -13.42
CA LYS A 113 4.65 0.56 -13.84
C LYS A 113 4.95 0.58 -15.34
N ALA A 114 5.56 -0.49 -15.86
CA ALA A 114 5.83 -0.64 -17.29
C ALA A 114 4.55 -0.69 -18.16
N VAL A 115 3.44 -1.23 -17.66
CA VAL A 115 2.13 -1.18 -18.34
C VAL A 115 1.68 0.26 -18.55
N MET A 116 1.79 1.12 -17.52
CA MET A 116 1.43 2.54 -17.65
C MET A 116 2.36 3.29 -18.63
N GLU A 117 3.64 2.97 -18.63
CA GLU A 117 4.60 3.53 -19.61
C GLU A 117 4.21 3.16 -21.03
N LYS A 118 3.92 1.88 -21.30
CA LYS A 118 3.44 1.40 -22.61
C LYS A 118 2.12 2.06 -23.02
N ALA A 119 1.19 2.24 -22.10
CA ALA A 119 -0.06 2.96 -22.37
C ALA A 119 0.21 4.42 -22.77
N SER A 120 1.17 5.07 -22.11
CA SER A 120 1.62 6.42 -22.44
C SER A 120 2.26 6.48 -23.85
N GLU A 121 3.09 5.51 -24.21
CA GLU A 121 3.69 5.41 -25.55
C GLU A 121 2.62 5.22 -26.63
N GLU A 122 1.62 4.36 -26.37
CA GLU A 122 0.51 4.14 -27.30
C GLU A 122 -0.32 5.40 -27.50
N LEU A 123 -0.57 6.19 -26.44
CA LEU A 123 -1.23 7.49 -26.59
C LEU A 123 -0.42 8.45 -27.46
N ARG A 124 0.90 8.56 -27.23
CA ARG A 124 1.79 9.39 -28.07
C ARG A 124 1.72 9.01 -29.53
N ARG A 125 1.63 7.70 -29.82
CA ARG A 125 1.48 7.20 -31.19
C ARG A 125 0.16 7.62 -31.84
N ARG A 126 -0.95 7.65 -31.07
CA ARG A 126 -2.29 8.01 -31.58
C ARG A 126 -2.49 9.51 -31.70
N TRP A 127 -2.05 10.27 -30.70
CA TRP A 127 -2.41 11.68 -30.52
C TRP A 127 -1.25 12.67 -30.74
N GLY A 128 -0.01 12.18 -30.84
CA GLY A 128 1.22 12.96 -31.00
C GLY A 128 2.09 12.98 -29.74
N SER A 129 3.37 13.32 -29.90
CA SER A 129 4.42 13.21 -28.87
C SER A 129 4.10 13.97 -27.58
N ASP A 130 3.47 15.14 -27.71
CA ASP A 130 3.33 16.10 -26.62
C ASP A 130 1.96 15.99 -25.90
N CYS A 131 1.15 14.98 -26.28
CA CYS A 131 -0.21 14.81 -25.76
C CYS A 131 -0.26 14.31 -24.31
N ILE A 132 0.81 13.68 -23.79
CA ILE A 132 0.82 13.04 -22.47
C ILE A 132 2.17 13.18 -21.77
N ARG A 133 2.11 13.53 -20.49
CA ARG A 133 3.19 13.42 -19.51
C ARG A 133 2.77 12.45 -18.40
N LEU A 134 3.58 11.41 -18.19
CA LEU A 134 3.43 10.43 -17.14
C LEU A 134 4.57 10.59 -16.13
N GLU A 135 4.21 10.71 -14.85
CA GLU A 135 5.14 10.75 -13.73
C GLU A 135 4.74 9.68 -12.73
N ILE A 136 5.66 8.72 -12.45
CA ILE A 136 5.44 7.65 -11.48
C ILE A 136 6.39 7.87 -10.31
N THR A 137 5.85 7.95 -9.09
CA THR A 137 6.60 8.15 -7.87
C THR A 137 6.33 7.01 -6.90
N ASP A 138 7.37 6.28 -6.51
CA ASP A 138 7.27 5.24 -5.47
C ASP A 138 7.01 5.90 -4.12
N GLN A 139 6.08 5.33 -3.34
CA GLN A 139 5.65 5.85 -2.05
C GLN A 139 6.26 5.08 -0.88
N TYR A 140 6.16 3.76 -0.92
CA TYR A 140 6.76 2.84 0.04
C TYR A 140 6.86 1.43 -0.57
N PRO A 141 7.87 0.65 -0.16
CA PRO A 141 7.99 -0.76 -0.54
C PRO A 141 7.25 -1.68 0.43
N ASN A 142 7.06 -2.94 0.02
CA ASN A 142 6.59 -4.01 0.89
C ASN A 142 7.54 -4.21 2.07
N MET A 143 7.01 -4.17 3.30
CA MET A 143 7.82 -4.28 4.52
C MET A 143 8.45 -5.67 4.73
N ALA A 144 7.92 -6.72 4.12
CA ALA A 144 8.44 -8.09 4.24
C ALA A 144 9.94 -8.16 3.95
N LYS A 145 10.43 -7.40 2.97
CA LYS A 145 11.85 -7.34 2.59
C LYS A 145 12.82 -7.10 3.76
N TRP A 146 12.40 -6.36 4.79
CA TRP A 146 13.24 -6.06 5.96
C TRP A 146 13.03 -7.01 7.13
N LEU A 147 12.06 -7.93 7.03
CA LEU A 147 11.70 -8.89 8.08
C LEU A 147 12.06 -10.31 7.71
N GLU A 148 12.38 -10.59 6.43
CA GLU A 148 12.80 -11.92 5.95
C GLU A 148 14.03 -12.45 6.71
N ASP A 149 15.02 -11.61 6.98
CA ASP A 149 16.25 -11.97 7.70
C ASP A 149 16.13 -11.82 9.23
N LYS A 150 14.92 -11.57 9.75
CA LYS A 150 14.65 -11.28 11.17
C LYS A 150 13.40 -12.03 11.68
N PRO A 151 13.35 -13.37 11.48
CA PRO A 151 12.16 -14.15 11.84
C PRO A 151 11.85 -14.12 13.34
N GLU A 152 12.84 -13.88 14.20
CA GLU A 152 12.70 -13.76 15.65
C GLU A 152 11.75 -12.63 16.06
N ILE A 153 11.67 -11.52 15.30
CA ILE A 153 10.75 -10.42 15.57
C ILE A 153 9.30 -10.89 15.39
N VAL A 154 9.03 -11.64 14.32
CA VAL A 154 7.70 -12.22 14.06
C VAL A 154 7.38 -13.32 15.06
N ALA A 155 8.35 -14.18 15.40
CA ALA A 155 8.20 -15.24 16.38
C ALA A 155 7.83 -14.70 17.77
N LEU A 156 8.46 -13.59 18.20
CA LEU A 156 8.13 -12.89 19.44
C LEU A 156 6.68 -12.38 19.45
N ALA A 157 6.23 -11.80 18.34
CA ALA A 157 4.84 -11.36 18.19
C ALA A 157 3.85 -12.53 18.36
N VAL A 158 4.08 -13.63 17.66
CA VAL A 158 3.23 -14.83 17.73
C VAL A 158 3.23 -15.44 19.13
N ALA A 159 4.39 -15.51 19.79
CA ALA A 159 4.49 -16.02 21.17
C ALA A 159 3.69 -15.14 22.14
N ALA A 160 3.79 -13.83 22.03
CA ALA A 160 3.04 -12.89 22.86
C ALA A 160 1.51 -12.97 22.63
N MET A 161 1.08 -13.14 21.37
CA MET A 161 -0.31 -13.37 21.00
C MET A 161 -0.86 -14.65 21.66
N ARG A 162 -0.14 -15.76 21.57
CA ARG A 162 -0.54 -17.02 22.21
C ARG A 162 -0.64 -16.92 23.71
N LEU A 163 0.31 -16.27 24.37
CA LEU A 163 0.28 -16.03 25.81
C LEU A 163 -0.86 -15.10 26.24
N ALA A 164 -1.31 -14.22 25.37
CA ALA A 164 -2.51 -13.38 25.58
C ALA A 164 -3.84 -14.10 25.30
N GLY A 165 -3.79 -15.42 24.98
CA GLY A 165 -4.98 -16.24 24.75
C GLY A 165 -5.46 -16.29 23.30
N VAL A 166 -4.65 -15.86 22.34
CA VAL A 166 -4.95 -16.04 20.90
C VAL A 166 -4.52 -17.46 20.51
N GLU A 167 -5.50 -18.34 20.28
CA GLU A 167 -5.22 -19.76 20.01
C GLU A 167 -4.55 -19.99 18.65
N ASP A 168 -4.97 -19.26 17.62
CA ASP A 168 -4.50 -19.41 16.24
C ASP A 168 -4.11 -18.05 15.63
N PRO A 169 -2.89 -17.54 15.89
CA PRO A 169 -2.37 -16.35 15.24
C PRO A 169 -2.16 -16.58 13.73
N VAL A 170 -2.74 -15.73 12.89
CA VAL A 170 -2.72 -15.83 11.43
C VAL A 170 -1.94 -14.67 10.82
N ALA A 171 -0.97 -14.98 9.96
CA ALA A 171 -0.27 -13.97 9.17
C ALA A 171 -1.15 -13.50 8.01
N VAL A 172 -1.35 -12.20 7.89
CA VAL A 172 -2.10 -11.60 6.79
C VAL A 172 -1.24 -10.58 6.03
N ALA A 173 -1.51 -10.44 4.74
CA ALA A 173 -0.90 -9.40 3.92
C ALA A 173 -1.82 -8.17 3.88
N ILE A 174 -1.31 -7.02 4.32
CA ILE A 174 -2.08 -5.78 4.33
C ILE A 174 -2.14 -5.18 2.92
N ARG A 175 -3.35 -4.91 2.42
CA ARG A 175 -3.60 -4.28 1.11
C ARG A 175 -3.45 -2.75 1.16
N GLY A 176 -2.45 -2.28 1.86
CA GLY A 176 -2.15 -0.86 2.07
C GLY A 176 -0.78 -0.66 2.66
N GLY A 177 -0.50 0.55 3.13
CA GLY A 177 0.65 0.88 3.97
C GLY A 177 0.18 1.17 5.39
N THR A 178 1.08 0.99 6.34
CA THR A 178 0.86 1.26 7.77
C THR A 178 1.99 2.14 8.30
N ASP A 179 1.82 2.67 9.50
CA ASP A 179 2.93 3.34 10.20
C ASP A 179 4.10 2.39 10.42
N GLY A 180 3.82 1.11 10.73
CA GLY A 180 4.83 0.07 10.83
C GLY A 180 5.61 -0.13 9.53
N SER A 181 4.96 -0.12 8.36
CA SER A 181 5.65 -0.21 7.08
C SER A 181 6.53 1.00 6.78
N GLN A 182 6.11 2.20 7.18
CA GLN A 182 6.89 3.43 7.05
C GLN A 182 8.13 3.42 7.95
N LEU A 183 8.00 2.94 9.20
CA LEU A 183 9.14 2.80 10.12
C LEU A 183 10.11 1.74 9.61
N THR A 184 9.59 0.60 9.15
CA THR A 184 10.39 -0.50 8.59
C THR A 184 11.22 -0.03 7.39
N SER A 185 10.64 0.70 6.46
CA SER A 185 11.35 1.23 5.29
C SER A 185 12.47 2.22 5.64
N LYS A 186 12.42 2.80 6.85
CA LYS A 186 13.44 3.72 7.39
C LYS A 186 14.47 3.03 8.30
N GLY A 187 14.42 1.71 8.40
CA GLY A 187 15.40 0.91 9.11
C GLY A 187 15.01 0.46 10.52
N LEU A 188 13.75 0.68 10.96
CA LEU A 188 13.21 0.13 12.21
C LEU A 188 12.18 -0.96 11.89
N PRO A 189 12.55 -2.25 11.87
CA PRO A 189 11.60 -3.34 11.64
C PRO A 189 10.40 -3.26 12.58
N CYS A 190 9.19 -3.17 12.04
CA CYS A 190 8.01 -2.85 12.82
C CYS A 190 6.75 -3.57 12.27
N PRO A 191 6.57 -4.88 12.57
CA PRO A 191 5.34 -5.60 12.22
C PRO A 191 4.10 -4.99 12.86
N ASN A 192 2.94 -5.26 12.24
CA ASN A 192 1.65 -4.83 12.75
C ASN A 192 1.00 -5.97 13.54
N LEU A 193 0.58 -5.65 14.74
CA LEU A 193 -0.15 -6.51 15.65
C LEU A 193 -1.64 -6.16 15.67
N PRO A 194 -2.52 -7.09 16.06
CA PRO A 194 -3.95 -6.81 16.09
C PRO A 194 -4.28 -5.69 17.08
N CYS A 195 -5.21 -4.83 16.70
CA CYS A 195 -5.87 -3.89 17.62
C CYS A 195 -7.34 -4.26 17.86
N GLY A 196 -7.89 -5.16 17.03
CA GLY A 196 -9.28 -5.63 17.16
C GLY A 196 -10.32 -4.63 16.65
N THR A 197 -9.91 -3.59 15.95
CA THR A 197 -10.78 -2.58 15.35
C THR A 197 -11.66 -3.19 14.26
N GLN A 198 -12.93 -2.81 14.25
CA GLN A 198 -13.93 -3.18 13.26
C GLN A 198 -14.39 -1.92 12.52
N TYR A 199 -14.72 -2.06 11.23
CA TYR A 199 -15.16 -0.96 10.35
C TYR A 199 -14.19 0.24 10.32
N ALA A 200 -12.88 -0.03 10.35
CA ALA A 200 -11.82 0.98 10.33
C ALA A 200 -12.06 2.03 9.23
N HIS A 201 -11.72 3.29 9.51
CA HIS A 201 -11.96 4.47 8.67
C HIS A 201 -13.43 4.81 8.41
N GLY A 202 -14.37 4.12 9.05
CA GLY A 202 -15.79 4.35 8.91
C GLY A 202 -16.43 5.04 10.12
N ARG A 203 -17.60 5.66 9.92
CA ARG A 203 -18.35 6.30 11.01
C ARG A 203 -18.88 5.33 12.08
N TYR A 204 -18.82 4.04 11.82
CA TYR A 204 -19.24 2.97 12.73
C TYR A 204 -18.03 2.18 13.26
N GLU A 205 -16.85 2.77 13.17
CA GLU A 205 -15.64 2.16 13.73
C GLU A 205 -15.78 1.92 15.23
N PHE A 206 -15.45 0.71 15.66
CA PHE A 206 -15.47 0.34 17.08
C PHE A 206 -14.41 -0.73 17.39
N VAL A 207 -14.11 -0.90 18.67
CA VAL A 207 -13.32 -2.01 19.21
C VAL A 207 -14.03 -2.57 20.43
N SER A 208 -14.03 -3.90 20.59
CA SER A 208 -14.63 -4.53 21.77
C SER A 208 -13.71 -4.44 22.98
N VAL A 209 -14.29 -4.43 24.19
CA VAL A 209 -13.52 -4.46 25.45
C VAL A 209 -12.66 -5.73 25.53
N GLN A 210 -13.15 -6.85 25.01
CA GLN A 210 -12.41 -8.12 24.95
C GLN A 210 -11.16 -7.98 24.10
N ALA A 211 -11.28 -7.41 22.89
CA ALA A 211 -10.13 -7.17 22.01
C ALA A 211 -9.10 -6.24 22.67
N LEU A 212 -9.54 -5.14 23.27
CA LEU A 212 -8.64 -4.24 24.03
C LEU A 212 -7.92 -4.97 25.17
N THR A 213 -8.62 -5.86 25.87
CA THR A 213 -8.02 -6.65 26.97
C THR A 213 -6.95 -7.59 26.42
N THR A 214 -7.24 -8.32 25.34
CA THR A 214 -6.27 -9.21 24.66
C THR A 214 -5.04 -8.41 24.17
N CYS A 215 -5.24 -7.27 23.52
CA CYS A 215 -4.15 -6.41 23.07
C CYS A 215 -3.28 -5.92 24.25
N LYS A 216 -3.89 -5.53 25.36
CA LYS A 216 -3.17 -5.14 26.58
C LYS A 216 -2.30 -6.28 27.12
N GLU A 217 -2.83 -7.49 27.22
CA GLU A 217 -2.06 -8.65 27.70
C GLU A 217 -0.94 -9.01 26.71
N MET A 218 -1.20 -8.97 25.40
CA MET A 218 -0.19 -9.17 24.37
C MET A 218 0.98 -8.18 24.52
N VAL A 219 0.71 -6.89 24.69
CA VAL A 219 1.76 -5.86 24.90
C VAL A 219 2.55 -6.14 26.17
N LYS A 220 1.90 -6.56 27.27
CA LYS A 220 2.61 -6.96 28.51
C LYS A 220 3.59 -8.09 28.28
N HIS A 221 3.22 -9.09 27.47
CA HIS A 221 4.11 -10.19 27.12
C HIS A 221 5.25 -9.73 26.20
N LEU A 222 4.99 -8.86 25.22
CA LEU A 222 6.00 -8.31 24.32
C LEU A 222 7.12 -7.55 25.04
N VAL A 223 6.81 -6.88 26.15
CA VAL A 223 7.82 -6.16 26.95
C VAL A 223 8.39 -7.00 28.10
N SER A 224 8.05 -8.29 28.18
CA SER A 224 8.60 -9.21 29.17
C SER A 224 10.03 -9.60 28.79
N ALA A 225 11.00 -9.22 29.61
CA ALA A 225 12.41 -9.58 29.39
C ALA A 225 12.63 -11.09 29.26
N ASP A 226 11.91 -11.91 30.02
CA ASP A 226 12.02 -13.37 29.99
C ASP A 226 11.53 -13.95 28.65
N LEU A 227 10.42 -13.43 28.10
CA LEU A 227 9.93 -13.87 26.80
C LEU A 227 10.88 -13.44 25.69
N VAL A 228 11.28 -12.17 25.68
CA VAL A 228 12.19 -11.63 24.67
C VAL A 228 13.50 -12.45 24.65
N LYS A 229 14.13 -12.65 25.80
CA LYS A 229 15.37 -13.42 25.91
C LYS A 229 15.21 -14.83 25.36
N ARG A 230 14.18 -15.58 25.78
CA ARG A 230 13.93 -16.94 25.32
C ARG A 230 13.73 -17.03 23.82
N VAL A 231 12.88 -16.19 23.23
CA VAL A 231 12.60 -16.24 21.79
C VAL A 231 13.82 -15.82 20.96
N MET A 232 14.59 -14.83 21.41
CA MET A 232 15.82 -14.43 20.71
C MET A 232 16.90 -15.51 20.78
N GLU A 233 17.05 -16.24 21.91
CA GLU A 233 18.01 -17.34 22.04
C GLU A 233 17.64 -18.59 21.21
N GLU A 234 16.34 -18.86 21.01
CA GLU A 234 15.84 -20.01 20.23
C GLU A 234 15.94 -19.81 18.70
N ASN A 235 16.07 -18.57 18.23
CA ASN A 235 16.08 -18.21 16.80
C ASN A 235 17.43 -17.66 16.31
N LEU A 236 18.48 -17.67 17.15
CA LEU A 236 19.88 -17.41 16.81
C LEU A 236 20.62 -18.72 16.51
#